data_4b99ca5bd4e22d07f7e5dd496ca0dcd9
#
_entry.id   4b99ca5bd4e22d07f7e5dd496ca0dcd9
#
_cell.length_a   1.000
_cell.length_b   1.000
_cell.length_c   1.000
_cell.angle_alpha   90.00
_cell.angle_beta   90.00
_cell.angle_gamma   90.00
#
_symmetry.space_group_name_H-M   'P 1'
#
loop_
_entity.id
_entity.type
_entity.pdbx_description
1 polymer ?
#
loop_
_entity_poly.entity_id
_entity_poly.type
_entity_poly.pdbx_seq_one_letter_code
_entity_poly.pdbx_strand_id
1 'polypeptide(L)' 'MAWYDVGDIIECNSGELALILSVEKMYRHPDSPPHSFEVQWLDGAPVWDLPGKPVPLCAVKKVVARA' A
#
# COMPACT_ATOMS: atom_id res chain seq x y z
N MET A 1 -16.17 -5.66 -2.24
CA MET A 1 -15.48 -4.40 -2.51
C MET A 1 -14.01 -4.54 -2.10
N ALA A 2 -13.09 -4.20 -2.98
CA ALA A 2 -11.68 -4.30 -2.66
C ALA A 2 -11.25 -3.17 -1.72
N TRP A 3 -10.39 -3.48 -0.76
CA TRP A 3 -9.82 -2.47 0.13
C TRP A 3 -8.87 -1.55 -0.63
N TYR A 4 -7.92 -2.16 -1.35
CA TYR A 4 -6.91 -1.46 -2.13
C TYR A 4 -6.57 -2.35 -3.32
N ASP A 5 -6.28 -1.74 -4.46
CA ASP A 5 -5.95 -2.48 -5.69
C ASP A 5 -4.63 -2.00 -6.29
N VAL A 6 -4.05 -2.84 -7.12
CA VAL A 6 -2.90 -2.46 -7.94
C VAL A 6 -3.28 -1.25 -8.78
N GLY A 7 -2.40 -0.24 -8.79
CA GLY A 7 -2.62 1.03 -9.49
C GLY A 7 -3.20 2.13 -8.64
N ASP A 8 -3.72 1.81 -7.45
CA ASP A 8 -4.18 2.84 -6.51
C ASP A 8 -2.98 3.62 -5.97
N ILE A 9 -3.18 4.90 -5.71
CA ILE A 9 -2.19 5.73 -5.02
C ILE A 9 -2.66 5.92 -3.58
N ILE A 10 -1.76 5.59 -2.66
CA ILE A 10 -2.04 5.67 -1.22
C ILE A 10 -1.16 6.72 -0.56
N GLU A 11 -1.68 7.27 0.53
CA GLU A 11 -0.90 8.12 1.44
C GLU A 11 -0.60 7.33 2.71
N CYS A 12 0.66 7.31 3.11
CA CYS A 12 1.07 6.67 4.35
C CYS A 12 0.90 7.62 5.53
N ASN A 13 0.89 7.06 6.75
CA ASN A 13 0.73 7.86 7.97
C ASN A 13 1.81 8.93 8.12
N SER A 14 2.98 8.69 7.56
CA SER A 14 4.10 9.64 7.57
C SER A 14 4.00 10.70 6.45
N GLY A 15 2.98 10.62 5.60
CA GLY A 15 2.71 11.62 4.57
C GLY A 15 3.20 11.29 3.18
N GLU A 16 4.02 10.25 3.01
CA GLU A 16 4.54 9.87 1.69
C GLU A 16 3.45 9.24 0.83
N LEU A 17 3.54 9.48 -0.48
CA LEU A 17 2.63 8.92 -1.47
C LEU A 17 3.30 7.74 -2.18
N ALA A 18 2.52 6.71 -2.46
CA ALA A 18 3.02 5.51 -3.10
C ALA A 18 2.00 4.92 -4.06
N LEU A 19 2.49 4.37 -5.17
CA LEU A 19 1.68 3.63 -6.14
C LEU A 19 1.75 2.14 -5.78
N ILE A 20 0.59 1.50 -5.64
CA ILE A 20 0.54 0.07 -5.33
C ILE A 20 0.89 -0.73 -6.58
N LEU A 21 1.93 -1.54 -6.46
CA LEU A 21 2.37 -2.45 -7.52
C LEU A 21 1.84 -3.87 -7.33
N SER A 22 1.67 -4.29 -6.07
CA SER A 22 1.17 -5.62 -5.74
C SER A 22 0.49 -5.57 -4.39
N VAL A 23 -0.56 -6.39 -4.22
CA VAL A 23 -1.30 -6.50 -2.97
C VAL A 23 -1.21 -7.94 -2.49
N GLU A 24 -0.75 -8.13 -1.26
CA GLU A 24 -0.69 -9.44 -0.64
C GLU A 24 -1.77 -9.56 0.43
N LYS A 25 -2.52 -10.66 0.38
CA LYS A 25 -3.59 -10.96 1.33
C LYS A 25 -3.26 -12.23 2.10
N MET A 26 -3.58 -12.23 3.38
CA MET A 26 -3.44 -13.43 4.21
C MET A 26 -4.49 -14.48 3.84
N TYR A 27 -5.68 -14.05 3.46
CA TYR A 27 -6.79 -14.91 3.03
C TYR A 27 -7.21 -14.54 1.62
N ARG A 28 -7.64 -15.54 0.84
CA ARG A 28 -8.05 -15.35 -0.56
C ARG A 28 -9.49 -14.87 -0.72
N HIS A 29 -10.11 -14.38 0.31
CA HIS A 29 -11.47 -13.88 0.24
C HIS A 29 -11.47 -12.46 -0.33
N PRO A 30 -12.41 -12.11 -1.25
CA PRO A 30 -12.42 -10.75 -1.85
C PRO A 30 -12.59 -9.63 -0.85
N ASP A 31 -13.27 -9.90 0.26
CA ASP A 31 -13.52 -8.90 1.30
C ASP A 31 -12.46 -8.88 2.39
N SER A 32 -11.44 -9.74 2.30
CA SER A 32 -10.36 -9.76 3.27
C SER A 32 -9.51 -8.51 3.16
N PRO A 33 -9.13 -7.89 4.27
CA PRO A 33 -8.18 -6.78 4.21
C PRO A 33 -6.82 -7.26 3.71
N PRO A 34 -6.08 -6.43 2.97
CA PRO A 34 -4.74 -6.78 2.55
C PRO A 34 -3.81 -6.81 3.75
N HIS A 35 -2.79 -7.67 3.68
CA HIS A 35 -1.77 -7.79 4.70
C HIS A 35 -0.65 -6.77 4.46
N SER A 36 -0.19 -6.66 3.22
CA SER A 36 0.92 -5.81 2.85
C SER A 36 0.88 -5.48 1.37
N PHE A 37 1.72 -4.52 0.97
CA PHE A 37 1.78 -4.04 -0.41
C PHE A 37 3.22 -3.93 -0.89
N GLU A 38 3.45 -4.20 -2.17
CA GLU A 38 4.61 -3.69 -2.86
C GLU A 38 4.23 -2.36 -3.48
N VAL A 39 5.05 -1.34 -3.29
CA VAL A 39 4.74 0.01 -3.77
C VAL A 39 5.93 0.62 -4.49
N GLN A 40 5.62 1.62 -5.32
CA GLN A 40 6.61 2.54 -5.86
C GLN A 40 6.37 3.90 -5.19
N TRP A 41 7.38 4.38 -4.47
CA TRP A 41 7.30 5.68 -3.82
C TRP A 41 7.34 6.79 -4.88
N LEU A 42 6.44 7.77 -4.77
CA LEU A 42 6.31 8.83 -5.79
C LEU A 42 7.28 9.98 -5.55
N ASP A 43 7.57 10.30 -4.28
CA ASP A 43 8.43 11.42 -3.90
C ASP A 43 9.60 10.99 -3.04
N GLY A 44 9.96 9.70 -3.07
CA GLY A 44 11.02 9.17 -2.26
C GLY A 44 10.48 8.35 -1.10
N ALA A 45 11.25 7.34 -0.72
CA ALA A 45 10.89 6.43 0.35
C ALA A 45 11.01 7.10 1.71
N PRO A 46 10.08 6.79 2.65
CA PRO A 46 10.22 7.27 4.03
C PRO A 46 11.39 6.57 4.73
N VAL A 47 11.85 7.18 5.81
CA VAL A 47 13.01 6.64 6.57
C VAL A 47 12.72 5.27 7.18
N TRP A 48 11.46 4.94 7.45
CA TRP A 48 11.08 3.65 8.02
C TRP A 48 10.99 2.54 6.96
N ASP A 49 11.03 2.89 5.66
CA ASP A 49 10.95 1.90 4.59
C ASP A 49 12.27 1.14 4.49
N LEU A 50 12.18 -0.18 4.55
CA LEU A 50 13.33 -1.06 4.41
C LEU A 50 13.31 -1.66 3.01
N PRO A 51 14.40 -1.50 2.23
CA PRO A 51 14.48 -2.07 0.88
C PRO A 51 14.19 -3.57 0.91
N GLY A 52 13.32 -4.01 -0.01
CA GLY A 52 12.93 -5.41 -0.10
C GLY A 52 11.84 -5.84 0.87
N LYS A 53 11.35 -4.94 1.72
CA LYS A 53 10.25 -5.24 2.64
C LYS A 53 8.95 -4.65 2.12
N PRO A 54 7.83 -5.38 2.23
CA PRO A 54 6.52 -4.83 1.84
C PRO A 54 6.05 -3.77 2.84
N VAL A 55 5.19 -2.88 2.35
CA VAL A 55 4.55 -1.87 3.20
C VAL A 55 3.36 -2.54 3.91
N PRO A 56 3.32 -2.51 5.24
CA PRO A 56 2.20 -3.13 5.97
C PRO A 56 0.94 -2.27 5.88
N LEU A 57 -0.22 -2.91 6.01
CA LEU A 57 -1.50 -2.20 6.01
C LEU A 57 -1.55 -1.08 7.06
N CYS A 58 -0.98 -1.30 8.22
CA CYS A 58 -1.01 -0.32 9.30
C CYS A 58 -0.26 0.99 8.97
N ALA A 59 0.60 0.98 7.97
CA ALA A 59 1.30 2.19 7.53
C ALA A 59 0.47 3.04 6.57
N VAL A 60 -0.63 2.52 6.04
CA VAL A 60 -1.47 3.21 5.07
C VAL A 60 -2.53 4.04 5.79
N LYS A 61 -2.59 5.33 5.45
CA LYS A 61 -3.58 6.24 6.00
C LYS A 61 -4.87 6.22 5.17
N LYS A 62 -4.74 6.38 3.84
CA LYS A 62 -5.91 6.43 2.96
C LYS A 62 -5.49 6.25 1.50
N VAL A 63 -6.48 5.96 0.66
CA VAL A 63 -6.32 6.03 -0.80
C VAL A 63 -6.59 7.47 -1.24
N VAL A 64 -5.67 8.05 -2.00
CA VAL A 64 -5.82 9.41 -2.54
C VAL A 64 -6.24 9.39 -4.01
N ALA A 65 -5.99 8.30 -4.72
CA ALA A 65 -6.45 8.15 -6.11
C ALA A 65 -6.67 6.68 -6.42
N ARG A 66 -7.78 6.35 -7.04
CA ARG A 66 -8.10 4.99 -7.50
C ARG A 66 -7.65 4.78 -8.94
N ALA A 67 -7.22 3.56 -9.20
CA ALA A 67 -6.83 3.17 -10.56
C ALA A 67 -8.03 3.18 -11.52
#